data_42cbd2580635a9e7acf0f7cdf6ba9928
#
_entry.id   42cbd2580635a9e7acf0f7cdf6ba9928
#
_cell.length_a   1.000
_cell.length_b   1.000
_cell.length_c   1.000
_cell.angle_alpha   90.00
_cell.angle_beta   90.00
_cell.angle_gamma   90.00
#
_symmetry.space_group_name_H-M   'P 1'
#
loop_
_entity.id
_entity.type
_entity.pdbx_description
1 polymer ?
#
loop_
_entity_poly.entity_id
_entity_poly.type
_entity_poly.pdbx_seq_one_letter_code
_entity_poly.pdbx_strand_id
1 'polypeptide(L)'
;MCLIYAGRYRIPCFVPYAVRFLRRSETSLSFRRNEPADLAATALLLACQSVCVMLDSRSSSMSAWLPKANAHRRLSAPRALCNALSAAYDPDMFQPLHANLSANAAATARNGDTEEPDFVVIDVETACSRVSSICQIGIVGFRNGAVAFEYETLVDPQDHFSSFNTRIHGIAASHVLGQPCFADVHGILQAHLNGRTTVAHSYFDKGALAAACRINDRAMLETTWLDSVRVAKRAWPELPSHRLNIVAKHLGIPLKHHDALSDARAAGMIVVKAIDHTGLQLSYWLAPQPRKRATAPPTPGPDGTLKGQRIAILGESRNGRLAQQIAANGGRIMASVGATTTMLVVAADEPFGYVRYDAEFKKAEARRLAGDDIHIVSASALLSTLPDRRDV
;
A
#
# COMPACT_ATOMS: atom_id res chain seq x y z
N MET A 1 27.30 -26.85 -16.71
CA MET A 1 26.33 -27.37 -15.74
C MET A 1 27.02 -27.36 -14.38
N CYS A 2 26.87 -26.28 -13.63
CA CYS A 2 27.35 -26.20 -12.26
C CYS A 2 26.14 -25.86 -11.36
N LEU A 3 25.69 -26.85 -10.63
CA LEU A 3 24.69 -26.71 -9.57
C LEU A 3 25.38 -26.16 -8.32
N ILE A 4 25.02 -24.96 -7.91
CA ILE A 4 25.39 -24.43 -6.59
C ILE A 4 24.19 -24.66 -5.65
N TYR A 5 24.30 -25.64 -4.77
CA TYR A 5 23.41 -25.82 -3.64
C TYR A 5 23.83 -24.85 -2.53
N ALA A 6 23.03 -23.83 -2.25
CA ALA A 6 23.19 -23.00 -1.08
C ALA A 6 21.91 -23.07 -0.26
N GLY A 7 21.95 -23.82 0.84
CA GLY A 7 20.89 -23.90 1.81
C GLY A 7 20.73 -22.56 2.58
N ARG A 8 19.49 -22.11 2.71
CA ARG A 8 18.97 -21.19 3.74
C ARG A 8 19.70 -19.86 3.98
N TYR A 9 20.09 -19.10 2.94
CA TYR A 9 20.33 -17.66 3.08
C TYR A 9 19.80 -16.93 1.85
N ARG A 10 18.91 -15.95 2.07
CA ARG A 10 18.44 -15.03 1.02
C ARG A 10 19.57 -14.06 0.70
N ILE A 11 20.05 -14.09 -0.54
CA ILE A 11 21.05 -13.16 -1.06
C ILE A 11 20.35 -11.85 -1.40
N PRO A 12 20.91 -10.66 -1.06
CA PRO A 12 20.30 -9.38 -1.42
C PRO A 12 20.18 -9.20 -2.94
N CYS A 13 19.17 -8.43 -3.36
CA CYS A 13 18.61 -8.33 -4.71
C CYS A 13 19.49 -7.84 -5.86
N PHE A 14 20.79 -7.66 -5.70
CA PHE A 14 21.66 -7.12 -6.76
C PHE A 14 22.14 -8.13 -7.82
N VAL A 15 22.11 -9.42 -7.54
CA VAL A 15 22.66 -10.47 -8.42
C VAL A 15 21.78 -10.77 -9.66
N PRO A 16 20.44 -10.73 -9.62
CA PRO A 16 19.62 -11.06 -10.80
C PRO A 16 19.72 -10.05 -11.95
N TYR A 17 20.06 -8.79 -11.69
CA TYR A 17 20.11 -7.74 -12.70
C TYR A 17 21.37 -7.83 -13.58
N ALA A 18 22.51 -8.09 -12.99
CA ALA A 18 23.77 -8.25 -13.75
C ALA A 18 23.73 -9.46 -14.71
N VAL A 19 23.12 -10.58 -14.29
CA VAL A 19 22.99 -11.80 -15.11
C VAL A 19 21.96 -11.60 -16.24
N ARG A 20 20.91 -10.81 -16.06
CA ARG A 20 19.94 -10.52 -17.14
C ARG A 20 20.49 -9.54 -18.17
N PHE A 21 21.35 -8.62 -17.78
CA PHE A 21 21.98 -7.68 -18.71
C PHE A 21 22.97 -8.42 -19.64
N LEU A 22 23.77 -9.34 -19.11
CA LEU A 22 24.72 -10.14 -19.89
C LEU A 22 24.01 -11.09 -20.87
N ARG A 23 22.85 -11.67 -20.50
CA ARG A 23 22.10 -12.54 -21.44
C ARG A 23 21.40 -11.80 -22.59
N ARG A 24 21.12 -10.51 -22.45
CA ARG A 24 20.51 -9.69 -23.53
C ARG A 24 21.52 -9.13 -24.50
N SER A 25 22.79 -9.04 -24.16
CA SER A 25 23.84 -8.53 -25.03
C SER A 25 24.38 -9.56 -26.03
N GLU A 26 24.08 -10.86 -25.83
CA GLU A 26 24.59 -11.91 -26.73
C GLU A 26 23.75 -12.12 -28.01
N THR A 27 22.59 -11.47 -28.18
CA THR A 27 21.69 -11.75 -29.30
C THR A 27 21.58 -10.68 -30.38
N SER A 28 22.28 -9.54 -30.29
CA SER A 28 22.33 -8.59 -31.42
C SER A 28 23.50 -7.59 -31.32
N LEU A 29 24.68 -7.98 -31.69
CA LEU A 29 25.80 -7.09 -31.93
C LEU A 29 26.31 -7.20 -33.35
N SER A 30 25.71 -6.42 -34.25
CA SER A 30 26.39 -5.92 -35.44
C SER A 30 27.12 -4.64 -35.06
N PHE A 31 28.41 -4.73 -34.81
CA PHE A 31 29.27 -3.62 -34.43
C PHE A 31 29.41 -2.61 -35.58
N ARG A 32 28.94 -1.37 -35.40
CA ARG A 32 29.49 -0.20 -36.07
C ARG A 32 30.64 0.32 -35.22
N ARG A 33 31.85 0.39 -35.82
CA ARG A 33 33.05 1.01 -35.22
C ARG A 33 32.78 2.48 -34.99
N ASN A 34 32.83 2.91 -33.75
CA ASN A 34 33.10 4.22 -33.17
C ASN A 34 32.16 4.52 -32.02
N GLU A 35 32.37 3.84 -30.88
CA GLU A 35 31.98 4.33 -29.56
C GLU A 35 32.88 3.70 -28.47
N PRO A 36 33.16 4.43 -27.38
CA PRO A 36 34.29 4.12 -26.51
C PRO A 36 34.06 2.86 -25.67
N ALA A 37 35.13 2.08 -25.56
CA ALA A 37 35.24 0.86 -24.75
C ALA A 37 35.06 1.05 -23.23
N ASP A 38 34.74 2.29 -22.78
CA ASP A 38 34.76 2.70 -21.37
C ASP A 38 33.56 2.19 -20.55
N LEU A 39 32.38 2.03 -21.12
CA LEU A 39 31.18 1.62 -20.35
C LEU A 39 31.21 0.15 -19.94
N ALA A 40 31.75 -0.72 -20.81
CA ALA A 40 31.86 -2.14 -20.47
C ALA A 40 32.97 -2.40 -19.44
N ALA A 41 34.08 -1.64 -19.54
CA ALA A 41 35.17 -1.69 -18.58
C ALA A 41 34.71 -1.16 -17.19
N THR A 42 33.93 -0.10 -17.14
CA THR A 42 33.40 0.49 -15.90
C THR A 42 32.41 -0.46 -15.19
N ALA A 43 31.52 -1.13 -15.93
CA ALA A 43 30.59 -2.10 -15.36
C ALA A 43 31.32 -3.36 -14.82
N LEU A 44 32.40 -3.79 -15.48
CA LEU A 44 33.22 -4.92 -15.01
C LEU A 44 34.04 -4.55 -13.77
N LEU A 45 34.54 -3.32 -13.67
CA LEU A 45 35.25 -2.79 -12.50
C LEU A 45 34.36 -2.73 -11.26
N LEU A 46 33.14 -2.23 -11.40
CA LEU A 46 32.16 -2.16 -10.31
C LEU A 46 31.75 -3.55 -9.79
N ALA A 47 31.60 -4.51 -10.69
CA ALA A 47 31.32 -5.90 -10.32
C ALA A 47 32.50 -6.57 -9.58
N CYS A 48 33.74 -6.30 -9.99
CA CYS A 48 34.95 -6.83 -9.33
C CYS A 48 35.20 -6.19 -7.95
N GLN A 49 34.93 -4.89 -7.77
CA GLN A 49 35.07 -4.22 -6.46
C GLN A 49 34.08 -4.77 -5.41
N SER A 50 32.84 -5.02 -5.82
CA SER A 50 31.83 -5.61 -4.93
C SER A 50 32.22 -7.01 -4.43
N VAL A 51 32.88 -7.79 -5.27
CA VAL A 51 33.40 -9.14 -4.92
C VAL A 51 34.64 -9.07 -4.03
N CYS A 52 35.54 -8.10 -4.26
CA CYS A 52 36.74 -7.93 -3.41
C CYS A 52 36.41 -7.45 -1.99
N VAL A 53 35.48 -6.51 -1.82
CA VAL A 53 35.04 -6.04 -0.51
C VAL A 53 34.37 -7.16 0.30
N MET A 54 33.63 -8.06 -0.36
CA MET A 54 33.02 -9.21 0.30
C MET A 54 34.01 -10.30 0.71
N LEU A 55 35.17 -10.38 0.05
CA LEU A 55 36.21 -11.36 0.40
C LEU A 55 37.09 -10.88 1.53
N ASP A 56 37.34 -9.58 1.65
CA ASP A 56 38.20 -9.00 2.68
C ASP A 56 37.53 -8.95 4.06
N SER A 57 36.21 -8.73 4.11
CA SER A 57 35.44 -8.71 5.38
C SER A 57 35.25 -10.10 6.02
N ARG A 58 35.66 -11.20 5.37
CA ARG A 58 35.53 -12.57 5.86
C ARG A 58 36.84 -13.23 6.31
N SER A 59 37.97 -12.54 6.22
CA SER A 59 39.28 -13.14 6.59
C SER A 59 39.53 -13.28 8.07
N SER A 60 38.69 -12.74 8.94
CA SER A 60 38.93 -12.73 10.40
C SER A 60 38.23 -13.83 11.21
N SER A 61 37.40 -14.70 10.62
CA SER A 61 36.62 -15.68 11.40
C SER A 61 36.46 -17.09 10.83
N MET A 62 37.26 -17.50 9.83
CA MET A 62 37.17 -18.85 9.26
C MET A 62 38.44 -19.66 9.30
N SER A 63 39.06 -19.80 10.50
CA SER A 63 40.19 -20.70 10.70
C SER A 63 39.84 -22.09 11.29
N ALA A 64 38.58 -22.48 11.37
CA ALA A 64 38.19 -23.66 12.16
C ALA A 64 37.45 -24.79 11.44
N TRP A 65 37.25 -24.78 10.11
CA TRP A 65 36.55 -25.90 9.43
C TRP A 65 36.99 -26.10 7.97
N LEU A 66 38.13 -26.82 7.73
CA LEU A 66 38.43 -27.46 6.44
C LEU A 66 39.10 -28.79 6.66
N PRO A 67 38.64 -29.91 6.05
CA PRO A 67 39.38 -31.18 6.06
C PRO A 67 40.55 -31.11 5.05
N LYS A 68 41.65 -31.75 5.50
CA LYS A 68 42.91 -31.88 4.75
C LYS A 68 42.70 -32.64 3.46
N ALA A 69 42.84 -32.01 2.30
CA ALA A 69 43.06 -32.66 1.05
C ALA A 69 44.04 -31.85 0.17
N ASN A 70 45.20 -32.48 -0.05
CA ASN A 70 46.25 -32.29 -1.03
C ASN A 70 46.47 -30.94 -1.70
N ALA A 71 47.55 -30.29 -1.27
CA ALA A 71 48.25 -29.24 -1.97
C ALA A 71 48.92 -29.78 -3.22
N HIS A 72 48.65 -29.15 -4.40
CA HIS A 72 49.56 -28.86 -5.49
C HIS A 72 48.79 -28.39 -6.73
N ARG A 73 48.55 -27.08 -6.76
CA ARG A 73 48.61 -26.21 -7.96
C ARG A 73 48.39 -24.76 -7.52
N ARG A 74 49.47 -24.01 -7.47
CA ARG A 74 49.42 -22.57 -7.28
C ARG A 74 48.96 -21.91 -8.58
N LEU A 75 47.78 -21.31 -8.57
CA LEU A 75 47.33 -20.35 -9.57
C LEU A 75 47.82 -18.95 -9.14
N SER A 76 48.90 -18.46 -9.78
CA SER A 76 49.56 -17.18 -9.46
C SER A 76 48.99 -15.96 -10.25
N ALA A 77 47.78 -16.04 -10.77
CA ALA A 77 47.23 -15.02 -11.66
C ALA A 77 46.37 -13.90 -11.02
N PRO A 78 45.76 -13.99 -9.82
CA PRO A 78 44.86 -12.94 -9.35
C PRO A 78 45.55 -11.69 -8.78
N ARG A 79 46.76 -11.82 -8.22
CA ARG A 79 47.43 -10.67 -7.52
C ARG A 79 48.01 -9.60 -8.47
N ALA A 80 48.47 -10.00 -9.63
CA ALA A 80 49.03 -9.06 -10.62
C ALA A 80 47.91 -8.17 -11.23
N LEU A 81 46.70 -8.72 -11.40
CA LEU A 81 45.56 -7.97 -11.95
C LEU A 81 45.03 -6.96 -10.93
N CYS A 82 44.95 -7.31 -9.65
CA CYS A 82 44.53 -6.40 -8.60
C CYS A 82 45.48 -5.21 -8.42
N ASN A 83 46.81 -5.44 -8.51
CA ASN A 83 47.80 -4.38 -8.37
C ASN A 83 47.82 -3.39 -9.55
N ALA A 84 47.54 -3.89 -10.77
CA ALA A 84 47.44 -3.04 -11.97
C ALA A 84 46.20 -2.16 -11.97
N LEU A 85 45.09 -2.64 -11.36
CA LEU A 85 43.83 -1.90 -11.25
C LEU A 85 43.87 -0.87 -10.11
N SER A 86 44.65 -1.13 -9.05
CA SER A 86 44.79 -0.20 -7.91
C SER A 86 45.62 1.04 -8.23
N ALA A 87 46.51 0.98 -9.24
CA ALA A 87 47.35 2.08 -9.64
C ALA A 87 46.65 3.09 -10.57
N ALA A 88 45.48 2.78 -11.09
CA ALA A 88 44.69 3.64 -11.97
C ALA A 88 43.45 4.29 -11.26
N TYR A 89 43.35 4.15 -9.93
CA TYR A 89 42.24 4.69 -9.17
C TYR A 89 42.56 6.09 -8.64
N ASP A 90 41.84 7.08 -9.12
CA ASP A 90 41.83 8.44 -8.57
C ASP A 90 40.57 8.61 -7.71
N PRO A 91 40.70 8.69 -6.37
CA PRO A 91 39.55 8.82 -5.46
C PRO A 91 38.78 10.13 -5.60
N ASP A 92 39.39 11.18 -6.24
CA ASP A 92 38.75 12.48 -6.35
C ASP A 92 37.81 12.63 -7.56
N MET A 93 37.81 11.64 -8.49
CA MET A 93 36.95 11.64 -9.67
C MET A 93 35.50 11.21 -9.39
N PHE A 94 35.20 10.65 -8.22
CA PHE A 94 33.89 10.06 -7.91
C PHE A 94 33.12 10.74 -6.75
N GLN A 95 33.50 11.96 -6.38
CA GLN A 95 32.88 12.68 -5.26
C GLN A 95 31.60 13.51 -5.52
N PRO A 96 30.78 13.44 -6.57
CA PRO A 96 29.56 14.26 -6.58
C PRO A 96 28.24 13.54 -6.39
N LEU A 97 28.15 12.22 -6.42
CA LEU A 97 26.82 11.55 -6.40
C LEU A 97 26.23 11.31 -5.01
N HIS A 98 27.07 11.12 -3.99
CA HIS A 98 26.59 10.96 -2.61
C HIS A 98 26.37 12.29 -1.87
N ALA A 99 27.02 13.35 -2.31
CA ALA A 99 26.87 14.68 -1.70
C ALA A 99 25.51 15.34 -2.02
N ASN A 100 24.88 15.01 -3.17
CA ASN A 100 23.62 15.63 -3.56
C ASN A 100 22.39 15.02 -2.84
N LEU A 101 22.42 13.77 -2.43
CA LEU A 101 21.34 13.18 -1.64
C LEU A 101 21.32 13.70 -0.19
N SER A 102 22.51 13.96 0.40
CA SER A 102 22.61 14.59 1.72
C SER A 102 22.40 16.11 1.66
N ALA A 103 22.71 16.76 0.54
CA ALA A 103 22.56 18.21 0.40
C ALA A 103 21.10 18.65 0.21
N ASN A 104 20.26 17.86 -0.48
CA ASN A 104 18.82 18.16 -0.58
C ASN A 104 18.06 17.88 0.72
N ALA A 105 18.49 16.93 1.54
CA ALA A 105 17.95 16.75 2.90
C ALA A 105 18.44 17.87 3.85
N ALA A 106 19.61 18.46 3.62
CA ALA A 106 20.17 19.51 4.45
C ALA A 106 19.82 20.94 3.95
N ALA A 107 19.39 21.11 2.71
CA ALA A 107 19.04 22.43 2.15
C ALA A 107 17.69 22.96 2.63
N THR A 108 16.79 22.09 3.16
CA THR A 108 15.54 22.48 3.82
C THR A 108 15.71 22.79 5.31
N ALA A 109 16.88 22.56 5.89
CA ALA A 109 17.15 22.75 7.32
C ALA A 109 17.92 24.03 7.65
N ARG A 110 17.73 25.12 6.90
CA ARG A 110 18.29 26.42 7.25
C ARG A 110 17.16 27.43 7.41
N ASN A 111 16.67 27.53 8.62
CA ASN A 111 16.48 28.75 9.42
C ASN A 111 15.57 28.44 10.61
N GLY A 112 15.99 28.85 11.77
CA GLY A 112 15.40 28.97 13.09
C GLY A 112 13.92 28.62 13.25
N ASP A 113 13.63 27.86 14.31
CA ASP A 113 12.34 27.35 14.74
C ASP A 113 11.85 26.10 13.96
N THR A 114 12.50 24.95 14.22
CA THR A 114 11.92 23.65 13.87
C THR A 114 10.80 23.30 14.85
N GLU A 115 9.75 24.14 14.88
CA GLU A 115 8.55 23.75 15.58
C GLU A 115 7.89 22.57 14.85
N GLU A 116 7.57 21.51 15.61
CA GLU A 116 7.00 20.28 15.05
C GLU A 116 5.63 20.54 14.37
N PRO A 117 5.30 19.80 13.31
CA PRO A 117 3.98 19.89 12.69
C PRO A 117 2.90 19.38 13.65
N ASP A 118 1.71 19.96 13.60
CA ASP A 118 0.53 19.52 14.35
C ASP A 118 0.15 18.09 13.94
N PHE A 119 0.29 17.81 12.65
CA PHE A 119 0.10 16.48 12.07
C PHE A 119 0.84 16.38 10.71
N VAL A 120 1.07 15.14 10.29
CA VAL A 120 1.66 14.81 9.00
C VAL A 120 0.65 14.03 8.19
N VAL A 121 0.65 14.20 6.89
CA VAL A 121 -0.22 13.45 5.96
C VAL A 121 0.65 12.61 5.05
N ILE A 122 0.20 11.40 4.75
CA ILE A 122 0.85 10.53 3.78
C ILE A 122 -0.17 9.95 2.81
N ASP A 123 0.25 9.85 1.56
CA ASP A 123 -0.44 9.12 0.52
C ASP A 123 0.57 8.32 -0.30
N VAL A 124 0.18 7.15 -0.82
CA VAL A 124 1.05 6.29 -1.61
C VAL A 124 0.35 5.74 -2.84
N GLU A 125 1.11 5.67 -3.97
CA GLU A 125 0.67 4.95 -5.15
C GLU A 125 1.33 3.57 -5.24
N THR A 126 0.62 2.59 -5.78
CA THR A 126 1.09 1.21 -5.88
C THR A 126 1.18 0.74 -7.33
N ALA A 127 2.25 0.03 -7.67
CA ALA A 127 2.52 -0.45 -9.02
C ALA A 127 1.52 -1.52 -9.51
N CYS A 128 0.97 -2.32 -8.57
CA CYS A 128 0.02 -3.39 -8.88
C CYS A 128 -0.94 -3.66 -7.70
N SER A 129 -1.75 -4.71 -7.78
CA SER A 129 -2.71 -5.11 -6.74
C SER A 129 -2.07 -5.56 -5.42
N ARG A 130 -0.75 -5.80 -5.38
CA ARG A 130 -0.03 -6.02 -4.13
C ARG A 130 0.13 -4.69 -3.40
N VAL A 131 -0.49 -4.54 -2.27
CA VAL A 131 -0.49 -3.28 -1.50
C VAL A 131 0.91 -2.84 -1.04
N SER A 132 1.88 -3.75 -0.99
CA SER A 132 3.29 -3.47 -0.69
C SER A 132 4.10 -2.92 -1.87
N SER A 133 3.53 -2.91 -3.09
CA SER A 133 4.23 -2.47 -4.31
C SER A 133 4.24 -0.95 -4.45
N ILE A 134 4.63 -0.24 -3.39
CA ILE A 134 4.65 1.22 -3.34
C ILE A 134 5.60 1.76 -4.41
N CYS A 135 5.11 2.65 -5.29
CA CYS A 135 5.89 3.26 -6.37
C CYS A 135 5.98 4.80 -6.31
N GLN A 136 5.18 5.44 -5.47
CA GLN A 136 5.30 6.87 -5.13
C GLN A 136 4.87 7.08 -3.68
N ILE A 137 5.49 8.04 -3.02
CA ILE A 137 5.16 8.47 -1.66
C ILE A 137 5.11 10.00 -1.65
N GLY A 138 4.02 10.55 -1.13
CA GLY A 138 3.85 11.97 -0.84
C GLY A 138 3.62 12.18 0.65
N ILE A 139 4.35 13.12 1.26
CA ILE A 139 4.21 13.49 2.68
C ILE A 139 4.06 15.00 2.77
N VAL A 140 3.11 15.45 3.57
CA VAL A 140 2.87 16.88 3.83
C VAL A 140 2.73 17.11 5.33
N GLY A 141 3.56 17.97 5.89
CA GLY A 141 3.42 18.42 7.27
C GLY A 141 2.52 19.66 7.35
N PHE A 142 1.59 19.66 8.28
CA PHE A 142 0.69 20.79 8.55
C PHE A 142 0.97 21.38 9.92
N ARG A 143 0.95 22.72 9.98
CA ARG A 143 1.12 23.48 11.20
C ARG A 143 0.25 24.74 11.16
N ASN A 144 -0.50 25.00 12.24
CA ASN A 144 -1.39 26.14 12.34
C ASN A 144 -2.32 26.31 11.12
N GLY A 145 -2.81 25.18 10.57
CA GLY A 145 -3.67 25.15 9.38
C GLY A 145 -2.97 25.38 8.05
N ALA A 146 -1.66 25.57 8.01
CA ALA A 146 -0.87 25.77 6.81
C ALA A 146 0.09 24.61 6.54
N VAL A 147 0.52 24.46 5.28
CA VAL A 147 1.59 23.52 4.91
C VAL A 147 2.92 24.01 5.47
N ALA A 148 3.57 23.20 6.29
CA ALA A 148 4.87 23.48 6.90
C ALA A 148 6.03 22.90 6.09
N PHE A 149 5.86 21.68 5.55
CA PHE A 149 6.84 21.04 4.66
C PHE A 149 6.15 20.02 3.74
N GLU A 150 6.85 19.67 2.67
CA GLU A 150 6.45 18.66 1.70
C GLU A 150 7.64 17.76 1.36
N TYR A 151 7.37 16.48 1.16
CA TYR A 151 8.32 15.50 0.68
C TYR A 151 7.65 14.59 -0.33
N GLU A 152 8.31 14.36 -1.46
CA GLU A 152 7.84 13.45 -2.50
C GLU A 152 9.00 12.61 -3.01
N THR A 153 8.73 11.35 -3.29
CA THR A 153 9.69 10.48 -3.96
C THR A 153 9.00 9.39 -4.77
N LEU A 154 9.58 9.07 -5.92
CA LEU A 154 9.31 7.81 -6.59
C LEU A 154 10.09 6.71 -5.87
N VAL A 155 9.53 5.50 -5.88
CA VAL A 155 10.10 4.33 -5.23
C VAL A 155 10.13 3.18 -6.24
N ASP A 156 11.26 2.48 -6.38
CA ASP A 156 11.29 1.21 -7.11
C ASP A 156 10.61 0.13 -6.26
N PRO A 157 9.40 -0.33 -6.63
CA PRO A 157 8.66 -1.32 -5.86
C PRO A 157 9.27 -2.71 -5.95
N GLN A 158 10.29 -2.91 -6.79
CA GLN A 158 10.88 -4.21 -7.14
C GLN A 158 9.82 -5.24 -7.55
N ASP A 159 8.78 -4.77 -8.23
CA ASP A 159 7.60 -5.51 -8.63
C ASP A 159 7.16 -5.12 -10.05
N HIS A 160 6.23 -5.89 -10.64
CA HIS A 160 5.66 -5.55 -11.93
C HIS A 160 4.68 -4.37 -11.81
N PHE A 161 4.57 -3.59 -12.89
CA PHE A 161 3.54 -2.57 -13.04
C PHE A 161 2.33 -3.14 -13.78
N SER A 162 1.17 -3.06 -13.16
CA SER A 162 -0.08 -3.42 -13.81
C SER A 162 -0.55 -2.26 -14.70
N SER A 163 -1.04 -2.57 -15.89
CA SER A 163 -1.58 -1.55 -16.80
C SER A 163 -2.79 -0.81 -16.20
N PHE A 164 -3.50 -1.43 -15.27
CA PHE A 164 -4.61 -0.81 -14.55
C PHE A 164 -4.10 0.32 -13.64
N ASN A 165 -3.12 0.03 -12.78
CA ASN A 165 -2.53 1.01 -11.85
C ASN A 165 -1.83 2.14 -12.62
N THR A 166 -0.99 1.80 -13.62
CA THR A 166 -0.31 2.80 -14.46
C THR A 166 -1.30 3.76 -15.13
N ARG A 167 -2.48 3.28 -15.54
CA ARG A 167 -3.52 4.13 -16.17
C ARG A 167 -4.15 5.11 -15.16
N ILE A 168 -4.14 4.76 -13.87
CA ILE A 168 -4.70 5.59 -12.80
C ILE A 168 -3.76 6.73 -12.45
N HIS A 169 -2.50 6.42 -12.07
CA HIS A 169 -1.54 7.41 -11.55
C HIS A 169 -0.46 7.82 -12.57
N GLY A 170 -0.39 7.18 -13.74
CA GLY A 170 0.55 7.54 -14.81
C GLY A 170 1.99 7.02 -14.61
N ILE A 171 2.31 6.38 -13.47
CA ILE A 171 3.65 5.89 -13.17
C ILE A 171 3.85 4.53 -13.85
N ALA A 172 4.94 4.39 -14.61
CA ALA A 172 5.36 3.16 -15.28
C ALA A 172 6.71 2.69 -14.75
N ALA A 173 7.08 1.45 -15.05
CA ALA A 173 8.36 0.88 -14.65
C ALA A 173 9.58 1.71 -15.07
N SER A 174 9.48 2.43 -16.21
CA SER A 174 10.56 3.32 -16.69
C SER A 174 10.79 4.54 -15.79
N HIS A 175 9.76 5.01 -15.07
CA HIS A 175 9.86 6.19 -14.22
C HIS A 175 10.60 5.89 -12.90
N VAL A 176 10.60 4.64 -12.47
CA VAL A 176 11.22 4.22 -11.21
C VAL A 176 12.59 3.57 -11.39
N LEU A 177 13.11 3.53 -12.61
CA LEU A 177 14.46 3.02 -12.88
C LEU A 177 15.51 3.88 -12.17
N GLY A 178 16.32 3.25 -11.30
CA GLY A 178 17.35 3.93 -10.51
C GLY A 178 16.80 4.73 -9.33
N GLN A 179 15.50 4.68 -9.06
CA GLN A 179 14.92 5.25 -7.85
C GLN A 179 15.21 4.36 -6.63
N PRO A 180 15.23 4.92 -5.41
CA PRO A 180 15.43 4.15 -4.20
C PRO A 180 14.32 3.11 -4.03
N CYS A 181 14.64 1.95 -3.43
CA CYS A 181 13.61 1.00 -3.02
C CYS A 181 12.99 1.41 -1.66
N PHE A 182 11.91 0.72 -1.26
CA PHE A 182 11.25 1.02 0.02
C PHE A 182 12.20 0.93 1.23
N ALA A 183 13.14 -0.03 1.21
CA ALA A 183 14.11 -0.19 2.28
C ALA A 183 15.05 1.01 2.43
N ASP A 184 15.34 1.71 1.33
CA ASP A 184 16.22 2.89 1.31
C ASP A 184 15.50 4.14 1.85
N VAL A 185 14.20 4.31 1.54
CA VAL A 185 13.40 5.46 2.01
C VAL A 185 12.81 5.26 3.40
N HIS A 186 12.86 4.06 3.96
CA HIS A 186 12.24 3.75 5.25
C HIS A 186 12.71 4.65 6.40
N GLY A 187 14.02 4.98 6.46
CA GLY A 187 14.56 5.89 7.48
C GLY A 187 13.96 7.30 7.38
N ILE A 188 13.68 7.78 6.16
CA ILE A 188 13.03 9.06 5.92
C ILE A 188 11.57 9.01 6.42
N LEU A 189 10.86 7.90 6.14
CA LEU A 189 9.50 7.70 6.64
C LEU A 189 9.46 7.70 8.17
N GLN A 190 10.40 7.04 8.83
CA GLN A 190 10.52 7.07 10.30
C GLN A 190 10.73 8.49 10.82
N ALA A 191 11.62 9.26 10.19
CA ALA A 191 11.91 10.64 10.60
C ALA A 191 10.69 11.56 10.49
N HIS A 192 9.81 11.34 9.49
CA HIS A 192 8.62 12.16 9.29
C HIS A 192 7.40 11.67 10.08
N LEU A 193 7.26 10.37 10.34
CA LEU A 193 6.01 9.80 10.85
C LEU A 193 6.06 9.36 12.30
N ASN A 194 7.22 8.86 12.80
CA ASN A 194 7.28 8.28 14.13
C ASN A 194 7.00 9.32 15.22
N GLY A 195 6.20 8.91 16.20
CA GLY A 195 5.79 9.76 17.32
C GLY A 195 4.74 10.82 17.00
N ARG A 196 4.32 10.94 15.72
CA ARG A 196 3.40 11.99 15.28
C ARG A 196 1.99 11.46 14.99
N THR A 197 1.06 12.39 14.80
CA THR A 197 -0.24 12.08 14.20
C THR A 197 -0.07 12.03 12.69
N THR A 198 -0.39 10.88 12.07
CA THR A 198 -0.35 10.70 10.63
C THR A 198 -1.75 10.55 10.07
N VAL A 199 -2.09 11.41 9.11
CA VAL A 199 -3.35 11.40 8.37
C VAL A 199 -3.18 10.65 7.06
N ALA A 200 -4.18 9.86 6.67
CA ALA A 200 -4.33 9.31 5.33
C ALA A 200 -5.80 9.41 4.90
N HIS A 201 -6.07 9.41 3.58
CA HIS A 201 -7.45 9.40 3.10
C HIS A 201 -7.95 7.96 2.93
N SER A 202 -8.16 7.29 3.98
CA SER A 202 -8.52 5.90 4.26
C SER A 202 -7.38 5.15 4.97
N TYR A 203 -7.62 3.87 5.33
CA TYR A 203 -6.56 3.04 5.92
C TYR A 203 -5.76 2.23 4.88
N PHE A 204 -5.91 2.54 3.58
CA PHE A 204 -5.14 1.86 2.52
C PHE A 204 -3.64 2.10 2.71
N ASP A 205 -3.23 3.36 2.85
CA ASP A 205 -1.82 3.77 3.00
C ASP A 205 -1.17 3.14 4.22
N LYS A 206 -1.89 3.14 5.36
CA LYS A 206 -1.47 2.42 6.56
C LYS A 206 -1.21 0.93 6.27
N GLY A 207 -2.11 0.30 5.53
CA GLY A 207 -1.99 -1.11 5.13
C GLY A 207 -0.81 -1.35 4.18
N ALA A 208 -0.61 -0.47 3.22
CA ALA A 208 0.46 -0.52 2.23
C ALA A 208 1.84 -0.38 2.89
N LEU A 209 2.01 0.62 3.73
CA LEU A 209 3.23 0.85 4.50
C LEU A 209 3.56 -0.33 5.43
N ALA A 210 2.56 -0.83 6.16
CA ALA A 210 2.73 -1.99 7.02
C ALA A 210 3.11 -3.26 6.24
N ALA A 211 2.56 -3.46 5.04
CA ALA A 211 2.93 -4.57 4.17
C ALA A 211 4.34 -4.41 3.60
N ALA A 212 4.70 -3.19 3.19
CA ALA A 212 6.03 -2.88 2.70
C ALA A 212 7.11 -3.05 3.78
N CYS A 213 6.86 -2.59 5.02
CA CYS A 213 7.76 -2.85 6.15
C CYS A 213 8.01 -4.34 6.34
N ARG A 214 6.94 -5.17 6.36
CA ARG A 214 7.08 -6.63 6.55
C ARG A 214 7.87 -7.31 5.44
N ILE A 215 7.63 -6.94 4.17
CA ILE A 215 8.32 -7.58 3.03
C ILE A 215 9.80 -7.21 3.01
N ASN A 216 10.13 -5.98 3.40
CA ASN A 216 11.50 -5.47 3.38
C ASN A 216 12.25 -5.70 4.71
N ASP A 217 11.67 -6.44 5.65
CA ASP A 217 12.24 -6.68 6.99
C ASP A 217 12.63 -5.36 7.69
N ARG A 218 11.70 -4.40 7.66
CA ARG A 218 11.86 -3.09 8.31
C ARG A 218 10.93 -2.97 9.50
N ALA A 219 11.36 -2.19 10.50
CA ALA A 219 10.53 -1.87 11.66
C ALA A 219 9.21 -1.21 11.24
N MET A 220 8.14 -1.47 11.99
CA MET A 220 6.87 -0.81 11.76
C MET A 220 6.98 0.68 12.09
N LEU A 221 6.23 1.52 11.37
CA LEU A 221 6.14 2.95 11.65
C LEU A 221 5.27 3.18 12.88
N GLU A 222 5.81 3.88 13.87
CA GLU A 222 5.18 4.14 15.16
C GLU A 222 4.46 5.50 15.12
N THR A 223 3.23 5.51 14.64
CA THR A 223 2.45 6.73 14.47
C THR A 223 0.99 6.56 14.89
N THR A 224 0.36 7.66 15.30
CA THR A 224 -1.08 7.71 15.59
C THR A 224 -1.86 8.03 14.32
N TRP A 225 -2.71 7.11 13.87
CA TRP A 225 -3.42 7.23 12.58
C TRP A 225 -4.74 7.97 12.71
N LEU A 226 -4.96 8.94 11.82
CA LEU A 226 -6.23 9.64 11.61
C LEU A 226 -6.71 9.41 10.17
N ASP A 227 -7.94 8.94 10.01
CA ASP A 227 -8.58 8.73 8.70
C ASP A 227 -9.41 9.96 8.32
N SER A 228 -8.95 10.71 7.31
CA SER A 228 -9.64 11.93 6.83
C SER A 228 -11.00 11.65 6.18
N VAL A 229 -11.27 10.42 5.70
CA VAL A 229 -12.63 10.02 5.28
C VAL A 229 -13.59 10.06 6.46
N ARG A 230 -13.15 9.59 7.64
CA ARG A 230 -13.96 9.64 8.86
C ARG A 230 -14.15 11.06 9.37
N VAL A 231 -13.13 11.90 9.23
CA VAL A 231 -13.23 13.34 9.51
C VAL A 231 -14.28 13.97 8.59
N ALA A 232 -14.17 13.77 7.29
CA ALA A 232 -15.10 14.32 6.31
C ALA A 232 -16.55 13.86 6.53
N LYS A 233 -16.76 12.56 6.83
CA LYS A 233 -18.10 12.02 7.13
C LYS A 233 -18.76 12.65 8.36
N ARG A 234 -17.97 13.16 9.28
CA ARG A 234 -18.48 13.80 10.50
C ARG A 234 -18.68 15.29 10.33
N ALA A 235 -17.80 15.95 9.56
CA ALA A 235 -17.88 17.39 9.30
C ALA A 235 -18.96 17.72 8.26
N TRP A 236 -19.12 16.87 7.23
CA TRP A 236 -20.04 17.07 6.10
C TRP A 236 -20.85 15.79 5.82
N PRO A 237 -21.73 15.38 6.75
CA PRO A 237 -22.50 14.13 6.62
C PRO A 237 -23.49 14.12 5.44
N GLU A 238 -23.84 15.30 4.91
CA GLU A 238 -24.77 15.50 3.81
C GLU A 238 -24.17 15.16 2.43
N LEU A 239 -22.85 15.05 2.32
CA LEU A 239 -22.21 14.73 1.06
C LEU A 239 -22.61 13.35 0.55
N PRO A 240 -22.90 13.20 -0.76
CA PRO A 240 -23.30 11.92 -1.34
C PRO A 240 -22.16 10.90 -1.34
N SER A 241 -20.92 11.39 -1.28
CA SER A 241 -19.71 10.56 -1.21
C SER A 241 -18.58 11.32 -0.53
N HIS A 242 -17.75 10.55 0.20
CA HIS A 242 -16.58 11.09 0.91
C HIS A 242 -15.26 10.63 0.27
N ARG A 243 -15.27 10.32 -1.03
CA ARG A 243 -14.04 10.12 -1.81
C ARG A 243 -13.26 11.43 -1.89
N LEU A 244 -11.94 11.35 -1.92
CA LEU A 244 -11.04 12.51 -1.89
C LEU A 244 -11.43 13.58 -2.92
N ASN A 245 -11.62 13.18 -4.18
CA ASN A 245 -11.97 14.07 -5.27
C ASN A 245 -13.34 14.78 -5.08
N ILE A 246 -14.31 14.12 -4.46
CA ILE A 246 -15.63 14.69 -4.19
C ILE A 246 -15.56 15.71 -3.06
N VAL A 247 -14.86 15.34 -1.96
CA VAL A 247 -14.68 16.24 -0.81
C VAL A 247 -13.81 17.43 -1.20
N ALA A 248 -12.70 17.21 -1.92
CA ALA A 248 -11.83 18.28 -2.41
C ALA A 248 -12.60 19.29 -3.29
N LYS A 249 -13.40 18.78 -4.22
CA LYS A 249 -14.27 19.62 -5.09
C LYS A 249 -15.26 20.46 -4.26
N HIS A 250 -15.93 19.83 -3.27
CA HIS A 250 -16.89 20.52 -2.41
C HIS A 250 -16.23 21.64 -1.61
N LEU A 251 -15.01 21.40 -1.13
CA LEU A 251 -14.26 22.34 -0.28
C LEU A 251 -13.40 23.34 -1.06
N GLY A 252 -13.39 23.27 -2.41
CA GLY A 252 -12.53 24.12 -3.25
C GLY A 252 -11.04 23.86 -3.07
N ILE A 253 -10.65 22.61 -2.75
CA ILE A 253 -9.25 22.20 -2.59
C ILE A 253 -8.70 21.79 -3.96
N PRO A 254 -7.58 22.40 -4.44
CA PRO A 254 -6.90 21.96 -5.64
C PRO A 254 -6.46 20.50 -5.53
N LEU A 255 -6.70 19.69 -6.56
CA LEU A 255 -6.39 18.27 -6.56
C LEU A 255 -5.95 17.81 -7.95
N LYS A 256 -4.75 17.23 -8.04
CA LYS A 256 -4.32 16.37 -9.13
C LYS A 256 -4.45 14.93 -8.63
N HIS A 257 -5.64 14.36 -8.81
CA HIS A 257 -5.98 13.05 -8.24
C HIS A 257 -5.07 11.94 -8.76
N HIS A 258 -4.63 11.04 -7.86
CA HIS A 258 -3.64 9.99 -8.10
C HIS A 258 -2.20 10.51 -8.32
N ASP A 259 -1.88 11.61 -7.69
CA ASP A 259 -0.54 12.11 -7.48
C ASP A 259 -0.34 12.16 -5.96
N ALA A 260 0.55 11.33 -5.42
CA ALA A 260 0.62 11.09 -3.98
C ALA A 260 0.84 12.37 -3.16
N LEU A 261 1.65 13.32 -3.65
CA LEU A 261 1.84 14.58 -2.94
C LEU A 261 0.58 15.47 -2.96
N SER A 262 -0.09 15.54 -4.12
CA SER A 262 -1.34 16.28 -4.26
C SER A 262 -2.46 15.68 -3.41
N ASP A 263 -2.59 14.35 -3.38
CA ASP A 263 -3.60 13.64 -2.62
C ASP A 263 -3.34 13.78 -1.10
N ALA A 264 -2.07 13.67 -0.66
CA ALA A 264 -1.69 13.95 0.73
C ALA A 264 -2.03 15.40 1.14
N ARG A 265 -1.70 16.39 0.30
CA ARG A 265 -2.03 17.80 0.57
C ARG A 265 -3.55 17.99 0.70
N ALA A 266 -4.32 17.41 -0.20
CA ALA A 266 -5.78 17.52 -0.17
C ALA A 266 -6.38 16.85 1.07
N ALA A 267 -5.89 15.67 1.45
CA ALA A 267 -6.32 14.96 2.65
C ALA A 267 -6.05 15.76 3.94
N GLY A 268 -4.91 16.45 4.00
CA GLY A 268 -4.59 17.35 5.11
C GLY A 268 -5.48 18.59 5.16
N MET A 269 -5.71 19.21 4.01
CA MET A 269 -6.62 20.37 3.92
C MET A 269 -8.06 20.02 4.30
N ILE A 270 -8.51 18.78 4.08
CA ILE A 270 -9.81 18.30 4.60
C ILE A 270 -9.83 18.37 6.12
N VAL A 271 -8.77 17.94 6.81
CA VAL A 271 -8.68 18.00 8.28
C VAL A 271 -8.67 19.45 8.76
N VAL A 272 -7.86 20.32 8.15
CA VAL A 272 -7.81 21.76 8.46
C VAL A 272 -9.20 22.39 8.33
N LYS A 273 -9.84 22.21 7.16
CA LYS A 273 -11.19 22.76 6.92
C LYS A 273 -12.26 22.16 7.83
N ALA A 274 -12.11 20.92 8.29
CA ALA A 274 -13.01 20.34 9.28
C ALA A 274 -12.84 20.98 10.68
N ILE A 275 -11.60 21.29 11.05
CA ILE A 275 -11.30 22.03 12.28
C ILE A 275 -11.92 23.44 12.21
N ASP A 276 -11.70 24.16 11.12
CA ASP A 276 -12.24 25.50 10.91
C ASP A 276 -13.77 25.51 10.89
N HIS A 277 -14.38 24.56 10.17
CA HIS A 277 -15.84 24.45 10.03
C HIS A 277 -16.55 24.15 11.35
N THR A 278 -15.95 23.30 12.18
CA THR A 278 -16.59 22.81 13.41
C THR A 278 -16.10 23.48 14.68
N GLY A 279 -14.96 24.17 14.65
CA GLY A 279 -14.26 24.69 15.84
C GLY A 279 -13.64 23.60 16.73
N LEU A 280 -13.67 22.33 16.31
CA LEU A 280 -13.19 21.20 17.10
C LEU A 280 -11.71 20.96 16.86
N GLN A 281 -10.92 20.86 17.92
CA GLN A 281 -9.47 20.65 17.84
C GLN A 281 -9.09 19.26 17.30
N LEU A 282 -7.85 19.10 16.82
CA LEU A 282 -7.32 17.83 16.29
C LEU A 282 -7.53 16.65 17.25
N SER A 283 -7.37 16.87 18.56
CA SER A 283 -7.59 15.84 19.60
C SER A 283 -8.99 15.24 19.60
N TYR A 284 -10.02 16.02 19.25
CA TYR A 284 -11.40 15.54 19.12
C TYR A 284 -11.53 14.51 17.97
N TRP A 285 -10.83 14.73 16.88
CA TRP A 285 -10.88 13.84 15.71
C TRP A 285 -10.12 12.53 15.95
N LEU A 286 -9.07 12.58 16.76
CA LEU A 286 -8.29 11.41 17.21
C LEU A 286 -9.03 10.59 18.26
N ALA A 287 -9.88 11.19 19.07
CA ALA A 287 -10.60 10.50 20.13
C ALA A 287 -11.45 9.33 19.59
N PRO A 288 -11.41 8.16 20.25
CA PRO A 288 -12.28 7.05 19.93
C PRO A 288 -13.74 7.52 19.99
N GLN A 289 -14.43 7.43 18.87
CA GLN A 289 -15.84 7.76 18.87
C GLN A 289 -16.64 6.65 19.56
N PRO A 290 -17.62 6.99 20.39
CA PRO A 290 -18.56 6.01 20.91
C PRO A 290 -19.14 5.29 19.69
N ARG A 291 -18.95 3.99 19.63
CA ARG A 291 -19.60 3.16 18.60
C ARG A 291 -21.08 3.47 18.74
N LYS A 292 -21.71 4.08 17.72
CA LYS A 292 -23.18 4.10 17.66
C LYS A 292 -23.56 2.64 17.86
N ARG A 293 -24.21 2.33 19.00
CA ARG A 293 -24.75 0.97 19.20
C ARG A 293 -25.53 0.68 17.93
N ALA A 294 -25.10 -0.32 17.19
CA ALA A 294 -25.88 -0.79 16.06
C ALA A 294 -27.25 -1.08 16.66
N THR A 295 -28.25 -0.31 16.24
CA THR A 295 -29.63 -0.54 16.69
C THR A 295 -29.88 -2.01 16.43
N ALA A 296 -30.32 -2.72 17.46
CA ALA A 296 -30.56 -4.15 17.34
C ALA A 296 -31.54 -4.39 16.17
N PRO A 297 -31.33 -5.44 15.39
CA PRO A 297 -32.28 -5.77 14.34
C PRO A 297 -33.67 -5.97 14.99
N PRO A 298 -34.75 -5.66 14.25
CA PRO A 298 -36.12 -5.82 14.78
C PRO A 298 -36.32 -7.27 15.20
N THR A 299 -37.05 -7.46 16.30
CA THR A 299 -37.43 -8.78 16.81
C THR A 299 -38.43 -9.44 15.86
N PRO A 300 -38.24 -10.71 15.49
CA PRO A 300 -39.20 -11.42 14.66
C PRO A 300 -40.60 -11.44 15.28
N GLY A 301 -41.61 -11.18 14.48
CA GLY A 301 -43.00 -11.38 14.87
C GLY A 301 -43.27 -12.87 15.22
N PRO A 302 -44.30 -13.13 16.03
CA PRO A 302 -44.64 -14.51 16.45
C PRO A 302 -45.10 -15.39 15.29
N ASP A 303 -45.67 -14.77 14.24
CA ASP A 303 -46.25 -15.43 13.09
C ASP A 303 -45.98 -14.67 11.80
N GLY A 304 -46.11 -15.34 10.66
CA GLY A 304 -45.94 -14.76 9.33
C GLY A 304 -45.32 -15.74 8.33
N THR A 305 -45.32 -15.37 7.07
CA THR A 305 -44.84 -16.21 5.95
C THR A 305 -43.35 -16.52 6.00
N LEU A 306 -42.58 -15.71 6.74
CA LEU A 306 -41.14 -15.87 6.91
C LEU A 306 -40.78 -16.53 8.27
N LYS A 307 -41.75 -17.06 8.99
CA LYS A 307 -41.49 -17.74 10.29
C LYS A 307 -40.49 -18.87 10.10
N GLY A 308 -39.44 -18.87 10.95
CA GLY A 308 -38.34 -19.84 10.87
C GLY A 308 -37.23 -19.50 9.90
N GLN A 309 -37.44 -18.52 9.00
CA GLN A 309 -36.38 -18.06 8.09
C GLN A 309 -35.33 -17.24 8.82
N ARG A 310 -34.07 -17.50 8.48
CA ARG A 310 -32.88 -16.81 9.02
C ARG A 310 -32.23 -16.00 7.89
N ILE A 311 -32.49 -14.69 7.85
CA ILE A 311 -32.36 -13.86 6.66
C ILE A 311 -31.21 -12.87 6.84
N ALA A 312 -30.20 -12.92 5.97
CA ALA A 312 -29.20 -11.88 5.82
C ALA A 312 -29.68 -10.86 4.78
N ILE A 313 -29.37 -9.58 5.00
CA ILE A 313 -29.71 -8.48 4.08
C ILE A 313 -28.43 -7.91 3.52
N LEU A 314 -28.35 -7.77 2.20
CA LEU A 314 -27.26 -7.16 1.48
C LEU A 314 -27.75 -5.88 0.77
N GLY A 315 -27.02 -4.76 0.97
CA GLY A 315 -27.33 -3.48 0.33
C GLY A 315 -28.22 -2.54 1.14
N GLU A 316 -28.84 -3.03 2.25
CA GLU A 316 -29.62 -2.22 3.17
C GLU A 316 -29.24 -2.45 4.64
N SER A 317 -29.70 -1.53 5.48
CA SER A 317 -29.48 -1.63 6.93
C SER A 317 -30.32 -2.74 7.57
N ARG A 318 -29.72 -3.50 8.49
CA ARG A 318 -30.38 -4.58 9.25
C ARG A 318 -31.48 -4.10 10.21
N ASN A 319 -31.70 -2.81 10.35
CA ASN A 319 -32.78 -2.18 11.10
C ASN A 319 -33.58 -1.19 10.24
N GLY A 320 -33.36 -1.19 8.91
CA GLY A 320 -34.07 -0.40 7.93
C GLY A 320 -35.50 -0.92 7.69
N ARG A 321 -36.20 -0.28 6.75
CA ARG A 321 -37.58 -0.61 6.41
C ARG A 321 -37.75 -2.07 5.97
N LEU A 322 -36.86 -2.56 5.12
CA LEU A 322 -36.86 -3.96 4.66
C LEU A 322 -36.72 -4.93 5.84
N ALA A 323 -35.79 -4.67 6.76
CA ALA A 323 -35.60 -5.50 7.95
C ALA A 323 -36.86 -5.51 8.85
N GLN A 324 -37.54 -4.38 8.98
CA GLN A 324 -38.80 -4.28 9.75
C GLN A 324 -39.91 -5.09 9.11
N GLN A 325 -40.05 -5.03 7.78
CA GLN A 325 -41.05 -5.83 7.04
C GLN A 325 -40.79 -7.34 7.15
N ILE A 326 -39.50 -7.75 7.00
CA ILE A 326 -39.08 -9.13 7.18
C ILE A 326 -39.41 -9.63 8.59
N ALA A 327 -39.04 -8.86 9.61
CA ALA A 327 -39.27 -9.20 11.01
C ALA A 327 -40.80 -9.27 11.34
N ALA A 328 -41.56 -8.29 10.85
CA ALA A 328 -43.02 -8.28 11.03
C ALA A 328 -43.69 -9.52 10.44
N ASN A 329 -43.10 -10.17 9.44
CA ASN A 329 -43.52 -11.41 8.83
C ASN A 329 -42.81 -12.65 9.44
N GLY A 330 -42.25 -12.56 10.65
CA GLY A 330 -41.67 -13.68 11.40
C GLY A 330 -40.22 -14.03 11.03
N GLY A 331 -39.60 -13.33 10.06
CA GLY A 331 -38.23 -13.58 9.63
C GLY A 331 -37.20 -13.06 10.62
N ARG A 332 -36.19 -13.86 10.94
CA ARG A 332 -35.09 -13.48 11.84
C ARG A 332 -33.93 -12.85 11.04
N ILE A 333 -33.60 -11.59 11.36
CA ILE A 333 -32.48 -10.90 10.71
C ILE A 333 -31.14 -11.41 11.26
N MET A 334 -30.27 -11.84 10.35
CA MET A 334 -28.92 -12.31 10.64
C MET A 334 -27.89 -11.22 10.47
N ALA A 335 -26.77 -11.32 11.19
CA ALA A 335 -25.68 -10.36 11.08
C ALA A 335 -24.94 -10.46 9.73
N SER A 336 -24.82 -11.66 9.20
CA SER A 336 -24.11 -12.01 7.96
C SER A 336 -24.58 -13.38 7.48
N VAL A 337 -24.21 -13.77 6.26
CA VAL A 337 -24.40 -15.14 5.77
C VAL A 337 -23.50 -16.09 6.56
N GLY A 338 -24.10 -17.01 7.27
CA GLY A 338 -23.45 -18.04 8.09
C GLY A 338 -24.10 -19.40 7.92
N ALA A 339 -23.62 -20.44 8.62
CA ALA A 339 -24.07 -21.81 8.49
C ALA A 339 -25.60 -21.99 8.67
N THR A 340 -26.22 -21.14 9.47
CA THR A 340 -27.66 -21.23 9.76
C THR A 340 -28.53 -20.25 8.97
N THR A 341 -27.93 -19.48 8.03
CA THR A 341 -28.68 -18.57 7.16
C THR A 341 -29.41 -19.36 6.10
N THR A 342 -30.72 -19.14 5.97
CA THR A 342 -31.61 -19.82 5.01
C THR A 342 -31.93 -18.95 3.80
N MET A 343 -31.70 -17.60 3.90
CA MET A 343 -31.99 -16.69 2.80
C MET A 343 -31.03 -15.50 2.83
N LEU A 344 -30.56 -15.08 1.65
CA LEU A 344 -29.95 -13.79 1.41
C LEU A 344 -30.92 -12.92 0.61
N VAL A 345 -31.34 -11.79 1.20
CA VAL A 345 -32.14 -10.79 0.53
C VAL A 345 -31.24 -9.66 0.04
N VAL A 346 -31.27 -9.39 -1.26
CA VAL A 346 -30.44 -8.38 -1.92
C VAL A 346 -31.28 -7.15 -2.25
N ALA A 347 -30.87 -5.99 -1.77
CA ALA A 347 -31.52 -4.71 -2.07
C ALA A 347 -31.16 -4.20 -3.49
N ALA A 348 -31.25 -5.08 -4.47
CA ALA A 348 -31.09 -4.81 -5.89
C ALA A 348 -31.92 -5.85 -6.67
N ASP A 349 -32.36 -5.49 -7.87
CA ASP A 349 -33.08 -6.38 -8.73
C ASP A 349 -32.16 -7.33 -9.50
N GLU A 350 -32.70 -8.50 -9.86
CA GLU A 350 -31.99 -9.44 -10.71
C GLU A 350 -31.73 -8.86 -12.09
N PRO A 351 -30.58 -9.13 -12.71
CA PRO A 351 -29.55 -10.15 -12.36
C PRO A 351 -28.47 -9.71 -11.35
N PHE A 352 -28.76 -8.87 -10.37
CA PHE A 352 -27.91 -8.38 -9.26
C PHE A 352 -26.65 -7.59 -9.64
N GLY A 353 -26.25 -7.48 -10.88
CA GLY A 353 -25.14 -6.66 -11.37
C GLY A 353 -23.84 -6.84 -10.55
N TYR A 354 -23.24 -5.72 -10.14
CA TYR A 354 -21.98 -5.70 -9.34
C TYR A 354 -22.13 -6.26 -7.92
N VAL A 355 -23.34 -6.37 -7.39
CA VAL A 355 -23.58 -6.92 -6.03
C VAL A 355 -23.13 -8.38 -5.93
N ARG A 356 -23.09 -9.12 -7.05
CA ARG A 356 -22.56 -10.50 -7.11
C ARG A 356 -21.10 -10.63 -6.71
N TYR A 357 -20.34 -9.54 -6.73
CA TYR A 357 -18.94 -9.53 -6.30
C TYR A 357 -18.76 -9.30 -4.79
N ASP A 358 -19.84 -8.96 -4.08
CA ASP A 358 -19.81 -8.79 -2.63
C ASP A 358 -19.49 -10.10 -1.91
N ALA A 359 -18.80 -10.00 -0.77
CA ALA A 359 -18.35 -11.17 -0.01
C ALA A 359 -19.52 -12.00 0.55
N GLU A 360 -20.61 -11.34 1.00
CA GLU A 360 -21.79 -12.03 1.53
C GLU A 360 -22.58 -12.72 0.41
N PHE A 361 -22.65 -12.11 -0.78
CA PHE A 361 -23.26 -12.74 -1.95
C PHE A 361 -22.49 -14.00 -2.37
N LYS A 362 -21.16 -13.91 -2.47
CA LYS A 362 -20.29 -15.05 -2.81
C LYS A 362 -20.40 -16.18 -1.78
N LYS A 363 -20.52 -15.86 -0.49
CA LYS A 363 -20.74 -16.86 0.54
C LYS A 363 -22.07 -17.60 0.36
N ALA A 364 -23.15 -16.87 0.08
CA ALA A 364 -24.46 -17.47 -0.16
C ALA A 364 -24.45 -18.33 -1.42
N GLU A 365 -23.84 -17.87 -2.49
CA GLU A 365 -23.70 -18.59 -3.75
C GLU A 365 -22.85 -19.86 -3.59
N ALA A 366 -21.72 -19.79 -2.88
CA ALA A 366 -20.86 -20.94 -2.58
C ALA A 366 -21.60 -22.01 -1.76
N ARG A 367 -22.40 -21.60 -0.75
CA ARG A 367 -23.20 -22.52 0.04
C ARG A 367 -24.29 -23.20 -0.80
N ARG A 368 -24.97 -22.43 -1.66
CA ARG A 368 -25.98 -22.96 -2.58
C ARG A 368 -25.38 -24.01 -3.54
N LEU A 369 -24.18 -23.71 -4.07
CA LEU A 369 -23.45 -24.65 -4.94
C LEU A 369 -22.96 -25.90 -4.20
N ALA A 370 -22.71 -25.80 -2.89
CA ALA A 370 -22.36 -26.92 -2.02
C ALA A 370 -23.59 -27.78 -1.64
N GLY A 371 -24.81 -27.40 -2.04
CA GLY A 371 -26.04 -28.15 -1.76
C GLY A 371 -26.78 -27.70 -0.50
N ASP A 372 -26.37 -26.59 0.12
CA ASP A 372 -27.11 -26.02 1.26
C ASP A 372 -28.44 -25.40 0.78
N ASP A 373 -29.48 -25.54 1.60
CA ASP A 373 -30.80 -24.92 1.36
C ASP A 373 -30.75 -23.44 1.74
N ILE A 374 -30.13 -22.62 0.87
CA ILE A 374 -30.07 -21.17 0.98
C ILE A 374 -30.60 -20.50 -0.28
N HIS A 375 -31.59 -19.63 -0.11
CA HIS A 375 -32.19 -18.88 -1.19
C HIS A 375 -31.51 -17.52 -1.34
N ILE A 376 -31.31 -17.07 -2.59
CA ILE A 376 -30.84 -15.70 -2.89
C ILE A 376 -31.96 -15.03 -3.68
N VAL A 377 -32.55 -13.97 -3.13
CA VAL A 377 -33.72 -13.31 -3.71
C VAL A 377 -33.53 -11.79 -3.68
N SER A 378 -34.14 -11.08 -4.65
CA SER A 378 -34.20 -9.62 -4.60
C SER A 378 -35.19 -9.15 -3.53
N ALA A 379 -34.97 -7.95 -3.00
CA ALA A 379 -35.90 -7.35 -2.05
C ALA A 379 -37.29 -7.15 -2.66
N SER A 380 -37.35 -6.74 -3.93
CA SER A 380 -38.62 -6.58 -4.69
C SER A 380 -39.37 -7.89 -4.82
N ALA A 381 -38.70 -8.98 -5.21
CA ALA A 381 -39.30 -10.31 -5.31
C ALA A 381 -39.81 -10.81 -3.96
N LEU A 382 -39.02 -10.64 -2.88
CA LEU A 382 -39.48 -11.02 -1.54
C LEU A 382 -40.72 -10.21 -1.13
N LEU A 383 -40.68 -8.88 -1.28
CA LEU A 383 -41.76 -8.01 -0.84
C LEU A 383 -43.08 -8.29 -1.59
N SER A 384 -43.02 -8.69 -2.87
CA SER A 384 -44.20 -9.07 -3.64
C SER A 384 -44.92 -10.35 -3.12
N THR A 385 -44.20 -11.17 -2.35
CA THR A 385 -44.75 -12.40 -1.73
C THR A 385 -45.34 -12.18 -0.33
N LEU A 386 -45.05 -11.01 0.27
CA LEU A 386 -45.50 -10.68 1.61
C LEU A 386 -46.93 -10.08 1.56
N PRO A 387 -47.81 -10.42 2.50
CA PRO A 387 -49.14 -9.83 2.58
C PRO A 387 -49.04 -8.30 2.80
N ASP A 388 -49.80 -7.53 2.02
CA ASP A 388 -49.91 -6.09 2.17
C ASP A 388 -50.67 -5.78 3.47
N ARG A 389 -49.98 -5.41 4.54
CA ARG A 389 -50.59 -5.08 5.83
C ARG A 389 -51.10 -3.62 5.83
N ARG A 390 -51.85 -3.20 4.83
CA ARG A 390 -52.58 -1.92 4.87
C ARG A 390 -53.96 -2.03 5.49
N ASP A 391 -54.39 -3.26 5.85
CA ASP A 391 -55.75 -3.52 6.32
C ASP A 391 -55.77 -4.22 7.68
N VAL A 392 -55.10 -3.68 8.71
CA VAL A 392 -55.36 -3.96 10.11
C VAL A 392 -55.20 -2.70 10.97
#